data_703b1a438f0b803dbd3f18f720db3ca1
#
_entry.id   703b1a438f0b803dbd3f18f720db3ca1
#
_cell.length_a   1.000
_cell.length_b   1.000
_cell.length_c   1.000
_cell.angle_alpha   90.00
_cell.angle_beta   90.00
_cell.angle_gamma   90.00
#
_symmetry.space_group_name_H-M   'P 1'
#
loop_
_entity.id
_entity.type
_entity.pdbx_description
1 polymer ?
#
loop_
_entity_poly.entity_id
_entity_poly.type
_entity_poly.pdbx_seq_one_letter_code
_entity_poly.pdbx_strand_id
1 'polypeptide(L)'
;PLHGHQEGRFFHGYYHCYCYLPLYIFRGRHLLAARLRRSNIDASKGSVEEVERIVRQIRKKWRRTRIVLRADSGLARDELLSWCEANRVDYVFGVARNERLEKKIAPALQEACRASKKSDQAARVFDDFSWSTKDSWSRRRRIIACPLGDAQRQGRVDDAGSQSALHRDFAQGKAVGSTGALRGSLLRPRRHGKPDQGVPARPLR
;
A
#
# COMPACT_ATOMS: atom_id res chain seq x y z
N PRO A 1 12.27 22.24 -0.21
CA PRO A 1 12.00 23.60 0.25
C PRO A 1 10.85 24.19 -0.56
N LEU A 2 9.90 24.84 0.12
CA LEU A 2 8.82 25.57 -0.52
C LEU A 2 9.34 26.97 -0.82
N HIS A 3 9.26 27.39 -2.07
CA HIS A 3 9.64 28.72 -2.51
C HIS A 3 8.40 29.61 -2.63
N GLY A 4 8.56 30.88 -2.27
CA GLY A 4 7.49 31.89 -2.30
C GLY A 4 6.53 31.85 -1.10
N HIS A 5 5.65 32.85 -1.05
CA HIS A 5 4.66 33.05 0.02
C HIS A 5 3.30 32.43 -0.34
N GLN A 6 3.28 31.14 -0.75
CA GLN A 6 2.04 30.49 -1.11
C GLN A 6 1.19 30.20 0.13
N GLU A 7 -0.10 30.51 0.05
CA GLU A 7 -1.06 30.18 1.09
C GLU A 7 -1.37 28.68 1.18
N GLY A 8 -1.81 28.24 2.36
CA GLY A 8 -2.25 26.84 2.57
C GLY A 8 -1.14 25.87 2.90
N ARG A 9 0.09 26.31 3.10
CA ARG A 9 1.16 25.50 3.69
C ARG A 9 1.03 25.53 5.21
N PHE A 10 1.10 24.38 5.84
CA PHE A 10 1.10 24.24 7.29
C PHE A 10 2.25 23.34 7.73
N PHE A 11 2.64 23.46 8.99
CA PHE A 11 3.61 22.53 9.57
C PHE A 11 2.98 21.14 9.68
N HIS A 12 3.65 20.13 9.15
CA HIS A 12 3.18 18.75 9.19
C HIS A 12 4.08 17.94 10.12
N GLY A 13 3.52 17.45 11.24
CA GLY A 13 4.30 16.76 12.29
C GLY A 13 5.02 15.50 11.80
N TYR A 14 4.42 14.75 10.88
CA TYR A 14 5.05 13.53 10.32
C TYR A 14 6.28 13.84 9.46
N TYR A 15 6.22 14.93 8.67
CA TYR A 15 7.34 15.32 7.79
C TYR A 15 8.30 16.32 8.43
N HIS A 16 7.98 16.82 9.64
CA HIS A 16 8.75 17.84 10.36
C HIS A 16 9.08 19.09 9.52
N CYS A 17 8.17 19.49 8.65
CA CYS A 17 8.35 20.67 7.80
C CYS A 17 7.02 21.33 7.40
N TYR A 18 7.11 22.58 6.96
CA TYR A 18 6.00 23.24 6.28
C TYR A 18 5.87 22.70 4.87
N CYS A 19 4.70 22.15 4.54
CA CYS A 19 4.47 21.50 3.27
C CYS A 19 3.01 21.65 2.80
N TYR A 20 2.74 21.16 1.61
CA TYR A 20 1.42 20.81 1.13
C TYR A 20 1.22 19.30 1.22
N LEU A 21 -0.03 18.87 1.12
CA LEU A 21 -0.40 17.45 1.07
C LEU A 21 -1.09 17.13 -0.26
N PRO A 22 -0.34 17.04 -1.37
CA PRO A 22 -0.93 16.79 -2.68
C PRO A 22 -1.54 15.39 -2.76
N LEU A 23 -2.67 15.28 -3.45
CA LEU A 23 -3.26 14.00 -3.84
C LEU A 23 -2.93 13.72 -5.30
N TYR A 24 -2.25 12.62 -5.54
CA TYR A 24 -1.98 12.13 -6.88
C TYR A 24 -2.65 10.78 -7.12
N ILE A 25 -3.29 10.61 -8.26
CA ILE A 25 -3.88 9.35 -8.69
C ILE A 25 -3.29 8.98 -10.04
N PHE A 26 -2.74 7.77 -10.13
CA PHE A 26 -2.08 7.28 -11.32
C PHE A 26 -2.68 5.95 -11.81
N ARG A 27 -2.60 5.72 -13.11
CA ARG A 27 -2.75 4.39 -13.73
C ARG A 27 -1.46 4.04 -14.45
N GLY A 28 -0.67 3.15 -13.86
CA GLY A 28 0.70 2.93 -14.32
C GLY A 28 1.51 4.23 -14.23
N ARG A 29 2.00 4.74 -15.36
CA ARG A 29 2.72 6.03 -15.46
C ARG A 29 1.85 7.22 -15.88
N HIS A 30 0.54 7.02 -16.08
CA HIS A 30 -0.37 8.09 -16.48
C HIS A 30 -0.97 8.76 -15.26
N LEU A 31 -0.82 10.06 -15.16
CA LEU A 31 -1.44 10.89 -14.12
C LEU A 31 -2.91 11.10 -14.46
N LEU A 32 -3.82 10.66 -13.59
CA LEU A 32 -5.26 10.80 -13.73
C LEU A 32 -5.82 11.98 -12.94
N ALA A 33 -5.20 12.31 -11.83
CA ALA A 33 -5.54 13.48 -11.02
C ALA A 33 -4.32 13.98 -10.26
N ALA A 34 -4.22 15.29 -10.12
CA ALA A 34 -3.29 16.00 -9.26
C ALA A 34 -4.03 17.14 -8.56
N ARG A 35 -4.14 17.10 -7.24
CA ARG A 35 -4.76 18.14 -6.44
C ARG A 35 -3.79 18.62 -5.38
N LEU A 36 -3.48 19.90 -5.40
CA LEU A 36 -2.76 20.56 -4.32
C LEU A 36 -3.72 20.76 -3.14
N ARG A 37 -3.32 20.30 -1.95
CA ARG A 37 -4.14 20.40 -0.74
C ARG A 37 -3.33 20.96 0.41
N ARG A 38 -4.01 21.58 1.34
CA ARG A 38 -3.39 22.01 2.61
C ARG A 38 -2.88 20.80 3.38
N SER A 39 -1.81 20.95 4.14
CA SER A 39 -1.25 19.84 4.91
C SER A 39 -1.90 19.63 6.28
N ASN A 40 -2.77 20.54 6.72
CA ASN A 40 -3.51 20.45 7.98
C ASN A 40 -4.87 19.75 7.86
N ILE A 41 -5.01 18.86 6.87
CA ILE A 41 -6.21 18.05 6.65
C ILE A 41 -5.88 16.55 6.74
N ASP A 42 -6.89 15.71 6.90
CA ASP A 42 -6.72 14.27 6.79
C ASP A 42 -6.24 13.89 5.36
N ALA A 43 -5.31 12.92 5.29
CA ALA A 43 -4.73 12.49 4.02
C ALA A 43 -5.76 11.94 3.03
N SER A 44 -6.88 11.39 3.51
CA SER A 44 -7.95 10.86 2.67
C SER A 44 -8.97 11.90 2.22
N LYS A 45 -8.96 13.10 2.80
CA LYS A 45 -9.97 14.11 2.48
C LYS A 45 -9.97 14.46 0.99
N GLY A 46 -11.13 14.42 0.35
CA GLY A 46 -11.29 14.68 -1.09
C GLY A 46 -10.88 13.51 -2.00
N SER A 47 -10.51 12.37 -1.43
CA SER A 47 -10.12 11.19 -2.22
C SER A 47 -11.33 10.46 -2.81
N VAL A 48 -12.46 10.41 -2.12
CA VAL A 48 -13.68 9.75 -2.58
C VAL A 48 -14.19 10.45 -3.85
N GLU A 49 -14.29 11.76 -3.82
CA GLU A 49 -14.79 12.57 -4.93
C GLU A 49 -13.93 12.43 -6.19
N GLU A 50 -12.60 12.39 -6.02
CA GLU A 50 -11.69 12.22 -7.15
C GLU A 50 -11.73 10.78 -7.71
N VAL A 51 -11.77 9.79 -6.84
CA VAL A 51 -11.91 8.39 -7.26
C VAL A 51 -13.25 8.19 -7.97
N GLU A 52 -14.35 8.71 -7.43
CA GLU A 52 -15.66 8.65 -8.05
C GLU A 52 -15.67 9.28 -9.44
N ARG A 53 -15.10 10.48 -9.57
CA ARG A 53 -14.99 11.19 -10.84
C ARG A 53 -14.27 10.35 -11.89
N ILE A 54 -13.13 9.75 -11.52
CA ILE A 54 -12.33 8.92 -12.41
C ILE A 54 -13.07 7.63 -12.76
N VAL A 55 -13.63 6.92 -11.79
CA VAL A 55 -14.38 5.66 -12.01
C VAL A 55 -15.58 5.90 -12.90
N ARG A 56 -16.31 7.01 -12.69
CA ARG A 56 -17.46 7.40 -13.53
C ARG A 56 -17.02 7.63 -14.98
N GLN A 57 -15.89 8.31 -15.21
CA GLN A 57 -15.35 8.53 -16.56
C GLN A 57 -14.93 7.21 -17.23
N ILE A 58 -14.26 6.33 -16.51
CA ILE A 58 -13.85 5.01 -17.03
C ILE A 58 -15.09 4.21 -17.42
N ARG A 59 -16.11 4.15 -16.56
CA ARG A 59 -17.31 3.34 -16.79
C ARG A 59 -18.24 3.89 -17.89
N LYS A 60 -18.15 5.18 -18.23
CA LYS A 60 -18.85 5.71 -19.41
C LYS A 60 -18.42 5.03 -20.70
N LYS A 61 -17.13 4.71 -20.85
CA LYS A 61 -16.58 4.05 -22.04
C LYS A 61 -16.47 2.53 -21.88
N TRP A 62 -16.10 2.06 -20.68
CA TRP A 62 -15.82 0.65 -20.38
C TRP A 62 -16.65 0.16 -19.20
N ARG A 63 -17.92 -0.08 -19.41
CA ARG A 63 -18.91 -0.39 -18.35
C ARG A 63 -18.54 -1.60 -17.48
N ARG A 64 -17.89 -2.61 -18.05
CA ARG A 64 -17.54 -3.88 -17.39
C ARG A 64 -16.09 -3.97 -16.93
N THR A 65 -15.34 -2.88 -17.05
CA THR A 65 -13.93 -2.88 -16.64
C THR A 65 -13.82 -3.10 -15.13
N ARG A 66 -13.01 -4.07 -14.75
CA ARG A 66 -12.61 -4.28 -13.37
C ARG A 66 -11.64 -3.19 -12.97
N ILE A 67 -11.92 -2.52 -11.87
CA ILE A 67 -11.11 -1.45 -11.32
C ILE A 67 -10.58 -1.90 -9.97
N VAL A 68 -9.27 -1.77 -9.77
CA VAL A 68 -8.60 -2.05 -8.49
C VAL A 68 -7.89 -0.78 -8.04
N LEU A 69 -8.32 -0.24 -6.92
CA LEU A 69 -7.70 0.94 -6.29
C LEU A 69 -6.59 0.49 -5.34
N ARG A 70 -5.42 1.10 -5.44
CA ARG A 70 -4.31 0.86 -4.51
C ARG A 70 -3.95 2.15 -3.81
N ALA A 71 -3.73 2.07 -2.50
CA ALA A 71 -3.31 3.20 -1.70
C ALA A 71 -2.50 2.75 -0.47
N ASP A 72 -1.87 3.71 0.18
CA ASP A 72 -1.20 3.50 1.47
C ASP A 72 -2.20 3.55 2.65
N SER A 73 -1.69 3.47 3.85
CA SER A 73 -2.50 3.51 5.06
C SER A 73 -3.14 4.87 5.36
N GLY A 74 -2.61 5.94 4.79
CA GLY A 74 -3.17 7.29 4.92
C GLY A 74 -4.55 7.42 4.28
N LEU A 75 -4.82 6.59 3.26
CA LEU A 75 -6.10 6.57 2.55
C LEU A 75 -7.05 5.46 3.01
N ALA A 76 -6.64 4.60 3.95
CA ALA A 76 -7.44 3.49 4.46
C ALA A 76 -8.52 3.94 5.45
N ARG A 77 -9.37 4.88 5.05
CA ARG A 77 -10.52 5.37 5.82
C ARG A 77 -11.80 4.66 5.42
N ASP A 78 -12.68 4.52 6.38
CA ASP A 78 -13.95 3.80 6.19
C ASP A 78 -14.77 4.35 5.02
N GLU A 79 -14.80 5.65 4.87
CA GLU A 79 -15.54 6.34 3.82
C GLU A 79 -15.11 5.85 2.42
N LEU A 80 -13.80 5.85 2.13
CA LEU A 80 -13.29 5.41 0.83
C LEU A 80 -13.44 3.89 0.63
N LEU A 81 -13.23 3.10 1.69
CA LEU A 81 -13.40 1.65 1.65
C LEU A 81 -14.86 1.28 1.38
N SER A 82 -15.80 1.88 2.10
CA SER A 82 -17.25 1.66 1.93
C SER A 82 -17.74 2.15 0.57
N TRP A 83 -17.21 3.27 0.08
CA TRP A 83 -17.50 3.73 -1.27
C TRP A 83 -17.04 2.72 -2.33
N CYS A 84 -15.83 2.18 -2.21
CA CYS A 84 -15.31 1.15 -3.12
C CYS A 84 -16.22 -0.08 -3.13
N GLU A 85 -16.63 -0.56 -1.96
CA GLU A 85 -17.51 -1.72 -1.78
C GLU A 85 -18.88 -1.48 -2.43
N ALA A 86 -19.49 -0.32 -2.19
CA ALA A 86 -20.80 0.06 -2.77
C ALA A 86 -20.74 0.21 -4.29
N ASN A 87 -19.58 0.60 -4.83
CA ASN A 87 -19.42 0.90 -6.25
C ASN A 87 -18.68 -0.22 -7.03
N ARG A 88 -18.54 -1.42 -6.47
CA ARG A 88 -17.86 -2.56 -7.13
C ARG A 88 -16.45 -2.19 -7.63
N VAL A 89 -15.72 -1.48 -6.81
CA VAL A 89 -14.29 -1.18 -7.01
C VAL A 89 -13.51 -2.06 -6.05
N ASP A 90 -12.68 -2.93 -6.58
CA ASP A 90 -11.76 -3.70 -5.75
C ASP A 90 -10.68 -2.77 -5.18
N TYR A 91 -10.14 -3.10 -4.01
CA TYR A 91 -9.08 -2.27 -3.43
C TYR A 91 -8.01 -3.09 -2.72
N VAL A 92 -6.81 -2.50 -2.65
CA VAL A 92 -5.67 -2.99 -1.87
C VAL A 92 -5.03 -1.82 -1.16
N PHE A 93 -5.34 -1.65 0.11
CA PHE A 93 -4.83 -0.55 0.91
C PHE A 93 -3.86 -1.03 1.99
N GLY A 94 -2.84 -0.25 2.26
CA GLY A 94 -2.04 -0.40 3.46
C GLY A 94 -2.91 -0.23 4.70
N VAL A 95 -2.55 -0.89 5.80
CA VAL A 95 -3.19 -0.67 7.11
C VAL A 95 -2.16 -0.11 8.05
N ALA A 96 -2.52 0.93 8.80
CA ALA A 96 -1.65 1.51 9.79
C ALA A 96 -1.34 0.49 10.89
N ARG A 97 -0.09 0.44 11.26
CA ARG A 97 0.43 -0.42 12.32
C ARG A 97 -0.22 -0.05 13.66
N ASN A 98 -0.59 -1.04 14.45
CA ASN A 98 -1.06 -0.89 15.82
C ASN A 98 -0.82 -2.19 16.62
N GLU A 99 -0.71 -2.07 17.94
CA GLU A 99 -0.39 -3.23 18.80
C GLU A 99 -1.33 -4.43 18.63
N ARG A 100 -2.63 -4.19 18.43
CA ARG A 100 -3.59 -5.30 18.24
C ARG A 100 -3.31 -6.07 16.96
N LEU A 101 -2.96 -5.37 15.89
CA LEU A 101 -2.61 -5.98 14.62
C LEU A 101 -1.26 -6.71 14.74
N GLU A 102 -0.30 -6.11 15.42
CA GLU A 102 1.02 -6.71 15.69
C GLU A 102 0.88 -8.03 16.47
N LYS A 103 0.11 -8.01 17.56
CA LYS A 103 -0.18 -9.23 18.32
C LYS A 103 -0.85 -10.30 17.46
N LYS A 104 -1.74 -9.89 16.55
CA LYS A 104 -2.44 -10.84 15.66
C LYS A 104 -1.52 -11.50 14.65
N ILE A 105 -0.55 -10.78 14.10
CA ILE A 105 0.36 -11.29 13.06
C ILE A 105 1.68 -11.85 13.63
N ALA A 106 1.92 -11.71 14.94
CA ALA A 106 3.14 -12.20 15.57
C ALA A 106 3.44 -13.69 15.31
N PRO A 107 2.48 -14.63 15.33
CA PRO A 107 2.74 -16.02 15.00
C PRO A 107 3.26 -16.22 13.56
N ALA A 108 2.66 -15.57 12.59
CA ALA A 108 3.08 -15.63 11.19
C ALA A 108 4.46 -14.99 10.98
N LEU A 109 4.79 -13.94 11.73
CA LEU A 109 6.12 -13.34 11.72
C LEU A 109 7.17 -14.31 12.29
N GLN A 110 6.86 -14.99 13.41
CA GLN A 110 7.75 -15.99 14.00
C GLN A 110 8.00 -17.15 13.04
N GLU A 111 6.98 -17.61 12.34
CA GLU A 111 7.10 -18.65 11.33
C GLU A 111 7.98 -18.20 10.16
N ALA A 112 7.77 -16.98 9.64
CA ALA A 112 8.61 -16.40 8.60
C ALA A 112 10.08 -16.30 9.05
N CYS A 113 10.34 -15.90 10.28
CA CYS A 113 11.70 -15.85 10.84
C CYS A 113 12.33 -17.25 10.98
N ARG A 114 11.57 -18.26 11.40
CA ARG A 114 12.06 -19.66 11.47
C ARG A 114 12.39 -20.20 10.07
N ALA A 115 11.52 -19.96 9.10
CA ALA A 115 11.74 -20.38 7.72
C ALA A 115 12.96 -19.69 7.10
N SER A 116 13.15 -18.40 7.37
CA SER A 116 14.32 -17.65 6.92
C SER A 116 15.63 -18.21 7.52
N LYS A 117 15.65 -18.47 8.83
CA LYS A 117 16.82 -19.09 9.51
C LYS A 117 17.17 -20.47 8.95
N LYS A 118 16.15 -21.26 8.58
CA LYS A 118 16.36 -22.61 8.02
C LYS A 118 16.89 -22.59 6.59
N SER A 119 16.50 -21.62 5.79
CA SER A 119 16.86 -21.52 4.36
C SER A 119 18.02 -20.59 4.09
N ASP A 120 18.46 -19.82 5.08
CA ASP A 120 19.38 -18.68 4.95
C ASP A 120 18.96 -17.65 3.87
N GLN A 121 17.67 -17.60 3.61
CA GLN A 121 17.05 -16.68 2.65
C GLN A 121 15.86 -15.99 3.28
N ALA A 122 15.54 -14.79 2.79
CA ALA A 122 14.35 -14.06 3.23
C ALA A 122 13.08 -14.89 2.94
N ALA A 123 12.31 -15.19 3.97
CA ALA A 123 11.08 -15.98 3.88
C ALA A 123 9.85 -15.13 4.16
N ARG A 124 8.75 -15.44 3.47
CA ARG A 124 7.46 -14.77 3.65
C ARG A 124 6.39 -15.78 3.99
N VAL A 125 5.60 -15.47 5.00
CA VAL A 125 4.41 -16.22 5.37
C VAL A 125 3.20 -15.32 5.14
N PHE A 126 2.12 -15.87 4.61
CA PHE A 126 0.89 -15.14 4.39
C PHE A 126 -0.13 -15.56 5.44
N ASP A 127 -0.72 -14.58 6.11
CA ASP A 127 -1.84 -14.78 7.03
C ASP A 127 -3.04 -13.99 6.52
N ASP A 128 -4.21 -14.62 6.51
CA ASP A 128 -5.45 -14.10 5.94
C ASP A 128 -6.55 -14.15 7.00
N PHE A 129 -7.01 -13.00 7.43
CA PHE A 129 -8.00 -12.91 8.50
C PHE A 129 -8.95 -11.72 8.35
N SER A 130 -10.07 -11.79 9.08
CA SER A 130 -11.03 -10.69 9.17
C SER A 130 -10.67 -9.76 10.32
N TRP A 131 -10.65 -8.46 10.05
CA TRP A 131 -10.24 -7.42 10.99
C TRP A 131 -11.14 -6.19 10.94
N SER A 132 -11.23 -5.48 12.05
CA SER A 132 -11.77 -4.13 12.12
C SER A 132 -10.97 -3.28 13.11
N THR A 133 -10.90 -2.01 12.86
CA THR A 133 -10.46 -1.02 13.85
C THR A 133 -11.51 -0.92 14.96
N LYS A 134 -11.16 -0.30 16.12
CA LYS A 134 -12.12 -0.19 17.21
C LYS A 134 -13.32 0.68 16.80
N ASP A 135 -13.06 1.89 16.31
CA ASP A 135 -14.07 2.93 16.16
C ASP A 135 -14.12 3.58 14.78
N SER A 136 -13.15 3.27 13.89
CA SER A 136 -13.01 3.98 12.61
C SER A 136 -13.48 3.20 11.39
N TRP A 137 -13.77 1.90 11.51
CA TRP A 137 -14.34 1.09 10.44
C TRP A 137 -15.73 0.60 10.80
N SER A 138 -16.69 0.83 9.93
CA SER A 138 -18.09 0.42 10.09
C SER A 138 -18.30 -1.09 10.08
N ARG A 139 -17.35 -1.83 9.50
CA ARG A 139 -17.41 -3.31 9.39
C ARG A 139 -16.04 -3.96 9.43
N ARG A 140 -16.06 -5.27 9.63
CA ARG A 140 -14.86 -6.10 9.49
C ARG A 140 -14.50 -6.25 8.00
N ARG A 141 -13.20 -6.19 7.71
CA ARG A 141 -12.67 -6.37 6.35
C ARG A 141 -11.56 -7.40 6.34
N ARG A 142 -11.35 -8.02 5.21
CA ARG A 142 -10.29 -9.00 5.00
C ARG A 142 -8.93 -8.30 5.01
N ILE A 143 -8.01 -8.81 5.81
CA ILE A 143 -6.60 -8.40 5.84
C ILE A 143 -5.76 -9.57 5.38
N ILE A 144 -4.79 -9.28 4.50
CA ILE A 144 -3.71 -10.21 4.17
C ILE A 144 -2.43 -9.62 4.76
N ALA A 145 -1.90 -10.25 5.78
CA ALA A 145 -0.60 -9.94 6.31
C ALA A 145 0.47 -10.75 5.56
N CYS A 146 1.61 -10.13 5.31
CA CYS A 146 2.75 -10.78 4.66
C CYS A 146 4.03 -10.38 5.41
N PRO A 147 4.22 -10.88 6.64
CA PRO A 147 5.44 -10.64 7.37
C PRO A 147 6.64 -11.25 6.65
N LEU A 148 7.76 -10.54 6.70
CA LEU A 148 9.02 -10.93 6.12
C LEU A 148 9.98 -11.33 7.24
N GLY A 149 10.41 -12.58 7.25
CA GLY A 149 11.54 -13.06 8.05
C GLY A 149 12.84 -12.81 7.30
N ASP A 150 13.79 -12.16 7.94
CA ASP A 150 15.13 -11.92 7.38
C ASP A 150 16.16 -12.29 8.44
N ALA A 151 16.87 -13.41 8.23
CA ALA A 151 17.86 -13.94 9.17
C ALA A 151 19.07 -12.99 9.31
N GLN A 152 19.43 -12.27 8.26
CA GLN A 152 20.60 -11.40 8.24
C GLN A 152 20.38 -10.06 8.95
N ARG A 153 19.12 -9.62 9.08
CA ARG A 153 18.77 -8.35 9.72
C ARG A 153 18.60 -8.44 11.24
N GLN A 154 18.30 -9.61 11.79
CA GLN A 154 18.15 -9.79 13.24
C GLN A 154 19.45 -9.59 14.02
N GLY A 155 20.62 -9.84 13.42
CA GLY A 155 21.93 -9.59 14.03
C GLY A 155 22.40 -8.12 14.02
N ARG A 156 21.66 -7.20 13.38
CA ARG A 156 22.00 -5.78 13.29
C ARG A 156 21.16 -4.85 14.17
N VAL A 157 20.23 -5.40 14.92
CA VAL A 157 19.26 -4.59 15.69
C VAL A 157 19.82 -4.17 17.06
N ASP A 158 20.89 -4.79 17.51
CA ASP A 158 21.36 -4.63 18.89
C ASP A 158 22.30 -3.44 19.09
N ASP A 159 22.86 -2.84 18.02
CA ASP A 159 23.84 -1.74 18.14
C ASP A 159 23.37 -0.34 17.74
N ALA A 160 22.21 -0.19 17.15
CA ALA A 160 21.68 1.13 16.83
C ALA A 160 20.22 1.20 17.23
N GLY A 161 19.92 1.90 18.31
CA GLY A 161 18.56 2.21 18.80
C GLY A 161 17.65 2.92 17.79
N SER A 162 17.63 2.44 16.56
CA SER A 162 16.86 2.97 15.43
C SER A 162 15.61 2.11 15.21
N GLN A 163 14.49 2.59 15.72
CA GLN A 163 13.14 2.10 15.41
C GLN A 163 12.82 2.11 13.90
N SER A 164 13.68 2.68 13.06
CA SER A 164 13.46 2.85 11.63
C SER A 164 13.64 1.59 10.78
N ALA A 165 14.40 0.59 11.23
CA ALA A 165 14.59 -0.65 10.50
C ALA A 165 13.39 -1.59 10.65
N LEU A 166 12.85 -1.74 11.86
CA LEU A 166 11.59 -2.45 12.13
C LEU A 166 10.40 -1.87 11.35
N HIS A 167 10.44 -0.57 11.06
CA HIS A 167 9.36 0.13 10.36
C HIS A 167 9.23 -0.27 8.88
N ARG A 168 10.30 -0.68 8.22
CA ARG A 168 10.30 -1.07 6.80
C ARG A 168 9.92 -2.53 6.56
N ASP A 169 10.25 -3.42 7.47
CA ASP A 169 10.06 -4.86 7.27
C ASP A 169 8.73 -5.39 7.81
N PHE A 170 8.09 -4.63 8.69
CA PHE A 170 6.78 -4.97 9.26
C PHE A 170 5.62 -4.57 8.33
N ALA A 171 5.92 -3.83 7.28
CA ALA A 171 4.90 -3.26 6.45
C ALA A 171 4.38 -4.28 5.46
N GLN A 172 3.21 -4.75 5.65
CA GLN A 172 2.20 -4.88 4.61
C GLN A 172 1.06 -5.79 5.04
N GLY A 173 0.38 -5.41 6.13
CA GLY A 173 -1.03 -5.74 6.22
C GLY A 173 -1.73 -4.99 5.09
N LYS A 174 -2.35 -5.69 4.17
CA LYS A 174 -3.13 -5.09 3.08
C LYS A 174 -4.58 -5.40 3.29
N ALA A 175 -5.40 -4.37 3.50
CA ALA A 175 -6.83 -4.54 3.42
C ALA A 175 -7.18 -4.84 1.96
N VAL A 176 -7.77 -5.99 1.72
CA VAL A 176 -8.21 -6.40 0.37
C VAL A 176 -9.71 -6.54 0.42
N GLY A 177 -10.40 -5.62 -0.23
CA GLY A 177 -11.83 -5.77 -0.51
C GLY A 177 -12.02 -6.28 -1.93
N SER A 178 -12.70 -7.39 -2.08
CA SER A 178 -13.08 -7.92 -3.37
C SER A 178 -14.51 -8.43 -3.32
N THR A 179 -15.30 -8.00 -4.27
CA THR A 179 -16.66 -8.51 -4.51
C THR A 179 -16.68 -9.82 -5.27
N GLY A 180 -15.58 -10.54 -5.35
CA GLY A 180 -15.48 -11.85 -6.01
C GLY A 180 -14.10 -12.11 -6.61
N ALA A 181 -13.50 -13.22 -6.19
CA ALA A 181 -12.43 -13.95 -6.87
C ALA A 181 -11.12 -13.21 -7.21
N LEU A 182 -10.39 -12.76 -6.18
CA LEU A 182 -8.95 -12.48 -6.33
C LEU A 182 -8.06 -13.73 -6.11
N ARG A 183 -8.63 -14.93 -6.17
CA ARG A 183 -7.91 -16.18 -5.85
C ARG A 183 -6.72 -16.52 -6.76
N GLY A 184 -6.56 -15.87 -7.89
CA GLY A 184 -5.54 -16.28 -8.87
C GLY A 184 -4.42 -15.31 -9.19
N SER A 185 -4.54 -14.01 -8.90
CA SER A 185 -3.66 -13.00 -9.51
C SER A 185 -2.58 -12.41 -8.60
N LEU A 186 -2.72 -12.54 -7.27
CA LEU A 186 -1.76 -11.93 -6.33
C LEU A 186 -0.62 -12.86 -5.91
N LEU A 187 -0.65 -14.15 -6.30
CA LEU A 187 0.28 -15.18 -5.83
C LEU A 187 1.32 -15.65 -6.86
N ARG A 188 1.43 -15.03 -8.02
CA ARG A 188 2.54 -15.35 -8.93
C ARG A 188 3.74 -14.46 -8.63
N PRO A 189 4.84 -15.00 -8.07
CA PRO A 189 6.12 -14.29 -8.07
C PRO A 189 6.52 -14.10 -9.53
N ARG A 190 6.83 -12.87 -9.93
CA ARG A 190 7.51 -12.62 -11.19
C ARG A 190 8.84 -13.37 -11.14
N ARG A 191 9.00 -14.40 -11.97
CA ARG A 191 10.31 -14.94 -12.29
C ARG A 191 11.11 -13.80 -12.90
N HIS A 192 12.22 -13.42 -12.27
CA HIS A 192 13.23 -12.57 -12.90
C HIS A 192 13.71 -13.32 -14.13
N GLY A 193 13.30 -12.86 -15.31
CA GLY A 193 13.90 -13.25 -16.58
C GLY A 193 15.38 -12.88 -16.55
N LYS A 194 16.23 -13.82 -16.96
CA LYS A 194 17.65 -13.57 -17.21
C LYS A 194 17.80 -12.39 -18.18
N PRO A 195 18.84 -11.56 -18.05
CA PRO A 195 19.13 -10.53 -19.06
C PRO A 195 19.40 -11.21 -20.39
N ASP A 196 18.70 -10.73 -21.42
CA ASP A 196 18.85 -11.17 -22.80
C ASP A 196 20.25 -10.81 -23.29
N GLN A 197 21.01 -11.84 -23.68
CA GLN A 197 22.34 -11.67 -24.24
C GLN A 197 22.21 -11.34 -25.75
N GLY A 198 22.62 -10.15 -26.10
CA GLY A 198 23.27 -9.86 -27.36
C GLY A 198 22.51 -10.12 -28.66
N VAL A 199 21.90 -9.08 -29.21
CA VAL A 199 21.63 -8.98 -30.64
C VAL A 199 22.76 -8.15 -31.25
N PRO A 200 23.57 -8.67 -32.21
CA PRO A 200 24.63 -7.90 -32.87
C PRO A 200 24.03 -6.84 -33.81
N ALA A 201 24.59 -5.65 -33.76
CA ALA A 201 24.26 -4.53 -34.64
C ALA A 201 24.54 -4.87 -36.12
N ARG A 202 23.55 -4.67 -37.01
CA ARG A 202 23.74 -4.65 -38.45
C ARG A 202 24.32 -3.29 -38.89
N PRO A 203 25.34 -3.27 -39.76
CA PRO A 203 25.84 -2.01 -40.32
C PRO A 203 24.87 -1.45 -41.35
N LEU A 204 24.69 -0.14 -41.32
CA LEU A 204 23.99 0.65 -42.34
C LEU A 204 24.84 0.70 -43.64
N ARG A 205 24.19 0.38 -44.71
CA ARG A 205 24.57 0.88 -46.06
C ARG A 205 23.60 1.96 -46.49
#